data_29537dfc2e8bb5f044661f9847a93fe6
#
_entry.id   29537dfc2e8bb5f044661f9847a93fe6
#
_cell.length_a   1.000
_cell.length_b   1.000
_cell.length_c   1.000
_cell.angle_alpha   90.00
_cell.angle_beta   90.00
_cell.angle_gamma   90.00
#
_symmetry.space_group_name_H-M   'P 1'
#
loop_
_entity.id
_entity.type
_entity.pdbx_description
1 polymer ?
#
loop_
_entity_poly.entity_id
_entity_poly.type
_entity_poly.pdbx_seq_one_letter_code
_entity_poly.pdbx_strand_id
1 'polypeptide(L)'
;MTQWVSPEQGCNYCHANGNFESDDLYTKLVARRMLQMTMHINSTWKSHVADTGVTCYTCHRGQPVPKYLWFEQPAPKQGGAIGWRNAQNTPAASVGLTSLPYDPFKTYFLDKEPIRVQTAKALPSGEDRALRPVESLQHTESNYALMMHFSGSLGVNCTYCHNSQSFSSWSGSRPQRVTAWHGIQMLRDLNLSYFDPLKPTYPAADLGPLGDAPKANCATCHQGVYKPLAGASMLKAHPELAAAPAK
;
A
#
# COMPACT_ATOMS: atom_id res chain seq x y z
N MET A 1 -3.09 22.22 5.75
CA MET A 1 -3.36 20.85 6.21
C MET A 1 -4.84 20.58 6.43
N THR A 2 -5.55 21.41 7.17
CA THR A 2 -6.97 21.24 7.52
C THR A 2 -7.84 20.91 6.30
N GLN A 3 -7.78 21.72 5.24
CA GLN A 3 -8.57 21.50 4.01
C GLN A 3 -8.30 20.14 3.32
N TRP A 4 -7.15 19.54 3.56
CA TRP A 4 -6.74 18.31 2.91
C TRP A 4 -7.02 17.05 3.72
N VAL A 5 -7.11 17.20 5.05
CA VAL A 5 -7.16 16.07 5.99
C VAL A 5 -8.43 16.10 6.85
N SER A 6 -8.82 17.25 7.36
CA SER A 6 -9.93 17.36 8.33
C SER A 6 -10.75 18.63 8.14
N PRO A 7 -11.34 18.86 6.95
CA PRO A 7 -12.09 20.10 6.68
C PRO A 7 -13.31 20.30 7.59
N GLU A 8 -13.94 19.21 8.03
CA GLU A 8 -15.11 19.25 8.90
C GLU A 8 -14.73 19.50 10.38
N GLN A 9 -13.68 18.82 10.87
CA GLN A 9 -13.25 18.89 12.27
C GLN A 9 -12.32 20.09 12.55
N GLY A 10 -11.75 20.69 11.51
CA GLY A 10 -10.89 21.85 11.62
C GLY A 10 -9.57 21.57 12.36
N CYS A 11 -9.04 22.61 13.00
CA CYS A 11 -7.77 22.55 13.73
C CYS A 11 -7.84 21.64 14.96
N ASN A 12 -9.02 21.51 15.57
CA ASN A 12 -9.23 20.73 16.79
C ASN A 12 -9.13 19.22 16.59
N TYR A 13 -9.07 18.75 15.34
CA TYR A 13 -8.76 17.33 15.05
C TYR A 13 -7.35 16.92 15.52
N CYS A 14 -6.40 17.86 15.44
CA CYS A 14 -5.01 17.62 15.84
C CYS A 14 -4.57 18.43 17.06
N HIS A 15 -5.29 19.50 17.42
CA HIS A 15 -4.91 20.42 18.50
C HIS A 15 -5.98 20.46 19.60
N ALA A 16 -5.59 20.14 20.83
CA ALA A 16 -6.50 20.13 21.97
C ALA A 16 -6.94 21.56 22.36
N ASN A 17 -8.21 21.85 22.15
CA ASN A 17 -8.85 23.09 22.62
C ASN A 17 -8.07 24.40 22.33
N GLY A 18 -7.45 24.46 21.13
CA GLY A 18 -6.66 25.61 20.69
C GLY A 18 -5.23 25.66 21.26
N ASN A 19 -4.82 24.70 22.06
CA ASN A 19 -3.42 24.56 22.46
C ASN A 19 -2.61 23.88 21.33
N PHE A 20 -1.93 24.72 20.55
CA PHE A 20 -1.13 24.26 19.42
C PHE A 20 0.19 23.56 19.83
N GLU A 21 0.67 23.76 21.04
CA GLU A 21 1.89 23.13 21.55
C GLU A 21 1.67 21.72 22.08
N SER A 22 0.51 21.46 22.73
CA SER A 22 0.20 20.18 23.35
C SER A 22 0.25 19.03 22.36
N ASP A 23 0.84 17.92 22.76
CA ASP A 23 0.87 16.63 22.06
C ASP A 23 -0.15 15.62 22.65
N ASP A 24 -1.16 16.10 23.39
CA ASP A 24 -2.16 15.24 24.06
C ASP A 24 -3.01 14.42 23.08
N LEU A 25 -3.22 14.93 21.87
CA LEU A 25 -3.98 14.21 20.85
C LEU A 25 -3.05 13.33 20.00
N TYR A 26 -3.33 12.04 19.97
CA TYR A 26 -2.58 11.10 19.13
C TYR A 26 -2.61 11.48 17.63
N THR A 27 -3.71 12.10 17.17
CA THR A 27 -3.86 12.58 15.80
C THR A 27 -2.80 13.61 15.42
N LYS A 28 -2.32 14.44 16.38
CA LYS A 28 -1.20 15.35 16.14
C LYS A 28 0.13 14.61 15.96
N LEU A 29 0.38 13.58 16.75
CA LEU A 29 1.58 12.75 16.63
C LEU A 29 1.59 12.01 15.27
N VAL A 30 0.45 11.44 14.89
CA VAL A 30 0.26 10.81 13.58
C VAL A 30 0.49 11.84 12.47
N ALA A 31 -0.13 13.03 12.54
CA ALA A 31 0.00 14.07 11.52
C ALA A 31 1.46 14.51 11.32
N ARG A 32 2.22 14.66 12.43
CA ARG A 32 3.66 14.96 12.36
C ARG A 32 4.43 13.90 11.59
N ARG A 33 4.15 12.63 11.86
CA ARG A 33 4.78 11.51 11.16
C ARG A 33 4.40 11.45 9.69
N MET A 34 3.12 11.73 9.36
CA MET A 34 2.63 11.81 7.99
C MET A 34 3.27 12.97 7.21
N LEU A 35 3.53 14.11 7.86
CA LEU A 35 4.26 15.21 7.25
C LEU A 35 5.69 14.79 6.88
N GLN A 36 6.41 14.18 7.81
CA GLN A 36 7.74 13.62 7.55
C GLN A 36 7.74 12.60 6.41
N MET A 37 6.74 11.71 6.39
CA MET A 37 6.55 10.73 5.31
C MET A 37 6.32 11.40 3.97
N THR A 38 5.48 12.43 3.90
CA THR A 38 5.21 13.18 2.66
C THR A 38 6.48 13.81 2.10
N MET A 39 7.28 14.45 2.96
CA MET A 39 8.57 15.02 2.59
C MET A 39 9.57 13.94 2.14
N HIS A 40 9.59 12.79 2.83
CA HIS A 40 10.42 11.65 2.44
C HIS A 40 10.03 11.09 1.07
N ILE A 41 8.75 10.93 0.78
CA ILE A 41 8.29 10.48 -0.54
C ILE A 41 8.80 11.44 -1.62
N ASN A 42 8.62 12.73 -1.44
CA ASN A 42 8.97 13.74 -2.43
C ASN A 42 10.48 13.89 -2.64
N SER A 43 11.29 13.66 -1.61
CA SER A 43 12.75 13.77 -1.71
C SER A 43 13.42 12.48 -2.18
N THR A 44 12.94 11.32 -1.72
CA THR A 44 13.62 10.03 -1.90
C THR A 44 13.03 9.19 -3.04
N TRP A 45 11.70 9.26 -3.25
CA TRP A 45 10.98 8.38 -4.18
C TRP A 45 10.61 9.05 -5.52
N LYS A 46 11.43 9.98 -6.01
CA LYS A 46 11.24 10.63 -7.32
C LYS A 46 11.18 9.66 -8.50
N SER A 47 11.81 8.49 -8.37
CA SER A 47 11.69 7.41 -9.36
C SER A 47 10.27 6.85 -9.53
N HIS A 48 9.39 7.11 -8.54
CA HIS A 48 7.97 6.77 -8.63
C HIS A 48 7.07 8.00 -8.80
N VAL A 49 7.23 9.00 -7.93
CA VAL A 49 6.31 10.16 -7.92
C VAL A 49 6.71 11.27 -8.89
N ALA A 50 7.91 11.22 -9.47
CA ALA A 50 8.49 12.22 -10.36
C ALA A 50 8.43 13.63 -9.75
N ASP A 51 8.39 14.65 -10.61
CA ASP A 51 8.22 16.04 -10.18
C ASP A 51 6.77 16.42 -9.84
N THR A 52 5.81 15.55 -10.14
CA THR A 52 4.43 15.72 -9.71
C THR A 52 4.35 15.69 -8.19
N GLY A 53 5.09 14.78 -7.56
CA GLY A 53 5.15 14.61 -6.12
C GLY A 53 3.80 14.26 -5.49
N VAL A 54 3.77 14.29 -4.17
CA VAL A 54 2.57 14.05 -3.38
C VAL A 54 2.36 15.14 -2.34
N THR A 55 1.11 15.36 -1.94
CA THR A 55 0.71 16.15 -0.78
C THR A 55 -0.19 15.31 0.11
N CYS A 56 -0.57 15.82 1.27
CA CYS A 56 -1.54 15.14 2.12
C CYS A 56 -2.85 14.82 1.38
N TYR A 57 -3.28 15.72 0.49
CA TYR A 57 -4.49 15.53 -0.30
C TYR A 57 -4.41 14.35 -1.28
N THR A 58 -3.22 13.98 -1.73
CA THR A 58 -3.03 12.84 -2.66
C THR A 58 -3.64 11.55 -2.12
N CYS A 59 -3.52 11.30 -0.82
CA CYS A 59 -4.07 10.12 -0.16
C CYS A 59 -5.37 10.42 0.61
N HIS A 60 -5.43 11.54 1.34
CA HIS A 60 -6.53 11.84 2.25
C HIS A 60 -7.82 12.31 1.57
N ARG A 61 -7.72 13.11 0.49
CA ARG A 61 -8.88 13.61 -0.26
C ARG A 61 -9.92 14.31 0.61
N GLY A 62 -9.48 15.04 1.63
CA GLY A 62 -10.36 15.70 2.58
C GLY A 62 -10.92 14.80 3.69
N GLN A 63 -10.38 13.60 3.85
CA GLN A 63 -10.78 12.65 4.89
C GLN A 63 -9.66 12.49 5.92
N PRO A 64 -9.97 12.49 7.25
CA PRO A 64 -8.97 12.27 8.28
C PRO A 64 -8.23 10.93 8.15
N VAL A 65 -8.96 9.90 7.75
CA VAL A 65 -8.42 8.58 7.46
C VAL A 65 -8.53 8.33 5.96
N PRO A 66 -7.42 8.08 5.25
CA PRO A 66 -7.47 7.77 3.83
C PRO A 66 -8.30 6.53 3.54
N LYS A 67 -8.95 6.49 2.39
CA LYS A 67 -9.59 5.26 1.89
C LYS A 67 -8.53 4.22 1.56
N TYR A 68 -8.97 2.96 1.52
CA TYR A 68 -8.16 1.83 1.06
C TYR A 68 -6.89 1.57 1.89
N LEU A 69 -6.87 1.95 3.17
CA LEU A 69 -5.91 1.40 4.12
C LEU A 69 -6.17 -0.09 4.32
N TRP A 70 -5.14 -0.82 4.70
CA TRP A 70 -5.28 -2.23 5.00
C TRP A 70 -4.66 -2.57 6.36
N PHE A 71 -5.11 -3.68 6.91
CA PHE A 71 -4.64 -4.29 8.15
C PHE A 71 -4.33 -5.76 7.90
N GLU A 72 -3.42 -6.31 8.68
CA GLU A 72 -3.18 -7.75 8.66
C GLU A 72 -4.45 -8.49 9.08
N GLN A 73 -4.78 -9.53 8.33
CA GLN A 73 -5.99 -10.30 8.60
C GLN A 73 -5.64 -11.59 9.35
N PRO A 74 -6.48 -12.03 10.30
CA PRO A 74 -6.31 -13.33 10.91
C PRO A 74 -6.39 -14.42 9.84
N ALA A 75 -5.63 -15.50 10.04
CA ALA A 75 -5.70 -16.63 9.14
C ALA A 75 -7.15 -17.10 9.00
N PRO A 76 -7.64 -17.29 7.75
CA PRO A 76 -9.01 -17.73 7.54
C PRO A 76 -9.24 -19.08 8.23
N LYS A 77 -10.38 -19.23 8.89
CA LYS A 77 -10.78 -20.51 9.47
C LYS A 77 -10.95 -21.51 8.33
N GLN A 78 -10.27 -22.65 8.43
CA GLN A 78 -10.48 -23.72 7.47
C GLN A 78 -11.92 -24.23 7.58
N GLY A 79 -12.68 -24.09 6.52
CA GLY A 79 -14.07 -24.52 6.42
C GLY A 79 -14.21 -25.75 5.54
N GLY A 80 -14.42 -26.91 6.12
CA GLY A 80 -14.92 -28.12 5.45
C GLY A 80 -14.03 -28.74 4.37
N ALA A 81 -14.62 -29.64 3.57
CA ALA A 81 -13.97 -30.44 2.54
C ALA A 81 -13.40 -29.63 1.33
N ILE A 82 -13.88 -28.42 1.16
CA ILE A 82 -13.33 -27.46 0.17
C ILE A 82 -12.39 -26.53 0.93
N GLY A 83 -11.36 -27.08 1.54
CA GLY A 83 -10.41 -26.32 2.34
C GLY A 83 -9.78 -25.17 1.52
N TRP A 84 -10.13 -23.95 1.85
CA TRP A 84 -9.47 -22.79 1.29
C TRP A 84 -8.29 -22.41 2.16
N ARG A 85 -7.15 -22.54 1.58
CA ARG A 85 -5.93 -21.95 2.15
C ARG A 85 -5.85 -20.50 1.67
N ASN A 86 -5.35 -19.64 2.52
CA ASN A 86 -5.11 -18.22 2.17
C ASN A 86 -6.36 -17.48 1.68
N ALA A 87 -7.55 -17.85 2.18
CA ALA A 87 -8.83 -17.24 1.79
C ALA A 87 -9.10 -17.20 0.26
N GLN A 88 -8.61 -18.19 -0.46
CA GLN A 88 -9.03 -18.43 -1.84
C GLN A 88 -10.55 -18.59 -1.88
N ASN A 89 -11.16 -18.21 -3.01
CA ASN A 89 -12.61 -18.26 -3.22
C ASN A 89 -13.44 -17.33 -2.29
N THR A 90 -12.79 -16.43 -1.54
CA THR A 90 -13.48 -15.37 -0.82
C THR A 90 -13.35 -14.07 -1.62
N PRO A 91 -14.42 -13.57 -2.23
CA PRO A 91 -14.38 -12.33 -3.00
C PRO A 91 -13.93 -11.16 -2.11
N ALA A 92 -12.93 -10.42 -2.55
CA ALA A 92 -12.45 -9.23 -1.85
C ALA A 92 -12.12 -8.11 -2.84
N ALA A 93 -12.45 -6.88 -2.46
CA ALA A 93 -12.16 -5.71 -3.30
C ALA A 93 -10.66 -5.51 -3.54
N SER A 94 -9.82 -5.93 -2.60
CA SER A 94 -8.35 -5.86 -2.71
C SER A 94 -7.78 -6.58 -3.93
N VAL A 95 -8.47 -7.61 -4.43
CA VAL A 95 -8.06 -8.44 -5.58
C VAL A 95 -9.12 -8.42 -6.70
N GLY A 96 -9.92 -7.37 -6.80
CA GLY A 96 -10.92 -7.20 -7.85
C GLY A 96 -12.07 -8.21 -7.82
N LEU A 97 -12.44 -8.69 -6.62
CA LEU A 97 -13.49 -9.70 -6.41
C LEU A 97 -13.22 -11.04 -7.13
N THR A 98 -11.96 -11.39 -7.32
CA THR A 98 -11.55 -12.66 -7.90
C THR A 98 -11.48 -13.78 -6.85
N SER A 99 -11.34 -15.03 -7.31
CA SER A 99 -11.11 -16.19 -6.44
C SER A 99 -9.66 -16.33 -5.95
N LEU A 100 -8.83 -15.31 -6.18
CA LEU A 100 -7.43 -15.28 -5.75
C LEU A 100 -7.34 -14.97 -4.24
N PRO A 101 -6.17 -15.21 -3.61
CA PRO A 101 -5.96 -14.84 -2.21
C PRO A 101 -6.27 -13.37 -1.95
N TYR A 102 -7.08 -13.07 -0.94
CA TYR A 102 -7.60 -11.73 -0.68
C TYR A 102 -6.56 -10.77 -0.08
N ASP A 103 -5.51 -11.31 0.51
CA ASP A 103 -4.45 -10.52 1.15
C ASP A 103 -3.07 -10.86 0.56
N PRO A 104 -2.70 -10.23 -0.57
CA PRO A 104 -1.34 -10.33 -1.09
C PRO A 104 -0.36 -9.37 -0.39
N PHE A 105 -0.84 -8.47 0.51
CA PHE A 105 -0.06 -7.33 0.96
C PHE A 105 1.02 -7.71 1.96
N LYS A 106 0.68 -8.55 2.96
CA LYS A 106 1.66 -9.00 3.95
C LYS A 106 2.88 -9.63 3.27
N THR A 107 2.64 -10.60 2.41
CA THR A 107 3.69 -11.33 1.68
C THR A 107 4.62 -10.39 0.91
N TYR A 108 4.06 -9.41 0.19
CA TYR A 108 4.86 -8.59 -0.73
C TYR A 108 5.27 -7.24 -0.17
N PHE A 109 4.51 -6.65 0.74
CA PHE A 109 4.81 -5.32 1.27
C PHE A 109 5.48 -5.33 2.65
N LEU A 110 5.32 -6.41 3.43
CA LEU A 110 5.99 -6.55 4.73
C LEU A 110 7.12 -7.58 4.67
N ASP A 111 6.80 -8.82 4.26
CA ASP A 111 7.76 -9.92 4.22
C ASP A 111 8.75 -9.82 3.03
N LYS A 112 8.47 -8.91 2.09
CA LYS A 112 9.33 -8.59 0.93
C LYS A 112 9.61 -9.77 0.00
N GLU A 113 8.69 -10.74 -0.05
CA GLU A 113 8.83 -11.90 -0.94
C GLU A 113 9.02 -11.48 -2.41
N PRO A 114 9.74 -12.29 -3.21
CA PRO A 114 9.91 -12.03 -4.63
C PRO A 114 8.58 -12.05 -5.39
N ILE A 115 8.34 -11.02 -6.20
CA ILE A 115 7.14 -10.90 -7.04
C ILE A 115 7.44 -11.50 -8.40
N ARG A 116 7.26 -12.81 -8.53
CA ARG A 116 7.43 -13.53 -9.80
C ARG A 116 6.71 -14.87 -9.75
N VAL A 117 6.23 -15.31 -10.90
CA VAL A 117 5.71 -16.68 -11.06
C VAL A 117 6.87 -17.66 -10.91
N GLN A 118 6.74 -18.63 -10.01
CA GLN A 118 7.80 -19.56 -9.66
C GLN A 118 7.58 -20.92 -10.33
N THR A 119 6.38 -21.48 -10.23
CA THR A 119 6.09 -22.84 -10.68
C THR A 119 4.60 -23.05 -10.96
N ALA A 120 4.31 -24.06 -11.80
CA ALA A 120 2.96 -24.59 -12.00
C ALA A 120 2.65 -25.79 -11.09
N LYS A 121 3.56 -26.19 -10.21
CA LYS A 121 3.32 -27.28 -9.24
C LYS A 121 2.28 -26.82 -8.22
N ALA A 122 1.29 -27.67 -7.96
CA ALA A 122 0.19 -27.38 -7.02
C ALA A 122 0.68 -27.19 -5.58
N LEU A 123 1.64 -28.00 -5.15
CA LEU A 123 2.23 -27.92 -3.81
C LEU A 123 3.74 -28.15 -3.90
N PRO A 124 4.55 -27.50 -3.04
CA PRO A 124 5.94 -27.85 -2.89
C PRO A 124 6.05 -29.28 -2.39
N SER A 125 6.92 -30.10 -2.98
CA SER A 125 7.28 -31.40 -2.40
C SER A 125 8.06 -31.20 -1.10
N GLY A 126 8.22 -32.29 -0.30
CA GLY A 126 8.83 -32.20 1.03
C GLY A 126 10.21 -31.53 1.05
N GLU A 127 11.05 -31.86 0.08
CA GLU A 127 12.41 -31.27 -0.05
C GLU A 127 12.35 -29.83 -0.55
N ASP A 128 11.49 -29.54 -1.54
CA ASP A 128 11.30 -28.20 -2.10
C ASP A 128 10.72 -27.24 -1.05
N ARG A 129 9.91 -27.77 -0.11
CA ARG A 129 9.28 -26.99 0.94
C ARG A 129 10.27 -26.39 1.94
N ALA A 130 11.36 -27.10 2.20
CA ALA A 130 12.41 -26.63 3.11
C ALA A 130 13.36 -25.63 2.42
N LEU A 131 13.59 -25.81 1.11
CA LEU A 131 14.57 -25.04 0.35
C LEU A 131 13.96 -23.82 -0.35
N ARG A 132 12.69 -23.91 -0.80
CA ARG A 132 12.00 -22.87 -1.56
C ARG A 132 10.49 -22.88 -1.30
N PRO A 133 10.02 -22.42 -0.13
CA PRO A 133 8.61 -22.46 0.22
C PRO A 133 7.72 -21.62 -0.71
N VAL A 134 8.32 -20.78 -1.54
CA VAL A 134 7.61 -19.87 -2.47
C VAL A 134 7.35 -20.47 -3.85
N GLU A 135 7.94 -21.61 -4.18
CA GLU A 135 7.78 -22.26 -5.50
C GLU A 135 6.53 -23.15 -5.54
N SER A 136 5.37 -22.57 -5.47
CA SER A 136 4.10 -23.31 -5.50
C SER A 136 3.05 -22.59 -6.32
N LEU A 137 1.99 -23.32 -6.68
CA LEU A 137 0.82 -22.73 -7.34
C LEU A 137 0.16 -21.66 -6.46
N GLN A 138 0.09 -21.87 -5.14
CA GLN A 138 -0.44 -20.89 -4.20
C GLN A 138 0.37 -19.59 -4.21
N HIS A 139 1.69 -19.68 -4.32
CA HIS A 139 2.52 -18.47 -4.44
C HIS A 139 2.27 -17.76 -5.77
N THR A 140 2.10 -18.51 -6.85
CA THR A 140 1.69 -17.96 -8.16
C THR A 140 0.36 -17.23 -8.06
N GLU A 141 -0.63 -17.81 -7.38
CA GLU A 141 -1.93 -17.19 -7.15
C GLU A 141 -1.82 -15.91 -6.31
N SER A 142 -0.94 -15.88 -5.32
CA SER A 142 -0.65 -14.67 -4.54
C SER A 142 -0.02 -13.55 -5.40
N ASN A 143 0.87 -13.92 -6.33
CA ASN A 143 1.41 -12.96 -7.32
C ASN A 143 0.29 -12.39 -8.21
N TYR A 144 -0.61 -13.25 -8.71
CA TYR A 144 -1.75 -12.79 -9.50
C TYR A 144 -2.70 -11.91 -8.69
N ALA A 145 -2.94 -12.24 -7.42
CA ALA A 145 -3.72 -11.40 -6.52
C ALA A 145 -3.14 -9.99 -6.41
N LEU A 146 -1.81 -9.87 -6.26
CA LEU A 146 -1.12 -8.60 -6.25
C LEU A 146 -1.27 -7.85 -7.59
N MET A 147 -1.16 -8.55 -8.72
CA MET A 147 -1.36 -7.94 -10.05
C MET A 147 -2.81 -7.45 -10.25
N MET A 148 -3.80 -8.19 -9.76
CA MET A 148 -5.20 -7.74 -9.77
C MET A 148 -5.41 -6.50 -8.89
N HIS A 149 -4.74 -6.45 -7.73
CA HIS A 149 -4.75 -5.26 -6.90
C HIS A 149 -4.14 -4.05 -7.64
N PHE A 150 -3.01 -4.22 -8.33
CA PHE A 150 -2.41 -3.13 -9.13
C PHE A 150 -3.35 -2.67 -10.24
N SER A 151 -3.93 -3.60 -10.97
CA SER A 151 -4.87 -3.30 -12.05
C SER A 151 -6.05 -2.47 -11.55
N GLY A 152 -6.70 -2.90 -10.47
CA GLY A 152 -7.81 -2.19 -9.85
C GLY A 152 -7.40 -0.83 -9.26
N SER A 153 -6.27 -0.79 -8.56
CA SER A 153 -5.78 0.44 -7.91
C SER A 153 -5.39 1.54 -8.90
N LEU A 154 -4.88 1.16 -10.06
CA LEU A 154 -4.45 2.08 -11.11
C LEU A 154 -5.50 2.29 -12.20
N GLY A 155 -6.57 1.50 -12.22
CA GLY A 155 -7.56 1.56 -13.29
C GLY A 155 -7.01 1.18 -14.66
N VAL A 156 -6.09 0.20 -14.71
CA VAL A 156 -5.42 -0.24 -15.95
C VAL A 156 -5.46 -1.75 -16.10
N ASN A 157 -5.24 -2.24 -17.30
CA ASN A 157 -5.09 -3.66 -17.57
C ASN A 157 -3.62 -4.13 -17.50
N CYS A 158 -3.39 -5.43 -17.60
CA CYS A 158 -2.07 -6.05 -17.49
C CYS A 158 -1.07 -5.50 -18.53
N THR A 159 -1.54 -5.17 -19.74
CA THR A 159 -0.68 -4.70 -20.82
C THR A 159 -0.24 -3.24 -20.68
N TYR A 160 -0.72 -2.54 -19.66
CA TYR A 160 -0.17 -1.23 -19.28
C TYR A 160 1.29 -1.34 -18.81
N CYS A 161 1.64 -2.44 -18.12
CA CYS A 161 2.99 -2.70 -17.60
C CYS A 161 3.70 -3.84 -18.35
N HIS A 162 2.98 -4.86 -18.80
CA HIS A 162 3.54 -6.08 -19.38
C HIS A 162 3.35 -6.13 -20.90
N ASN A 163 4.28 -6.85 -21.56
CA ASN A 163 4.08 -7.30 -22.93
C ASN A 163 3.33 -8.65 -22.90
N SER A 164 2.19 -8.74 -23.58
CA SER A 164 1.36 -9.95 -23.61
C SER A 164 2.06 -11.17 -24.23
N GLN A 165 3.05 -10.96 -25.08
CA GLN A 165 3.83 -12.06 -25.67
C GLN A 165 4.90 -12.60 -24.70
N SER A 166 5.28 -11.83 -23.66
CA SER A 166 6.30 -12.24 -22.68
C SER A 166 6.11 -11.48 -21.37
N PHE A 167 5.16 -11.92 -20.54
CA PHE A 167 4.85 -11.29 -19.26
C PHE A 167 6.04 -11.24 -18.28
N SER A 168 6.93 -12.23 -18.33
CA SER A 168 8.10 -12.30 -17.44
C SER A 168 9.24 -11.38 -17.87
N SER A 169 9.35 -11.05 -19.15
CA SER A 169 10.46 -10.26 -19.68
C SER A 169 10.45 -8.83 -19.19
N TRP A 170 11.56 -8.40 -18.58
CA TRP A 170 11.77 -7.00 -18.22
C TRP A 170 12.11 -6.13 -19.43
N SER A 171 12.97 -6.62 -20.29
CA SER A 171 13.40 -5.88 -21.49
C SER A 171 12.27 -5.69 -22.51
N GLY A 172 11.32 -6.62 -22.56
CA GLY A 172 10.12 -6.51 -23.40
C GLY A 172 8.97 -5.74 -22.77
N SER A 173 9.09 -5.31 -21.51
CA SER A 173 8.03 -4.63 -20.77
C SER A 173 8.00 -3.12 -21.08
N ARG A 174 6.86 -2.49 -20.80
CA ARG A 174 6.71 -1.05 -20.91
C ARG A 174 7.41 -0.33 -19.74
N PRO A 175 7.83 0.93 -19.89
CA PRO A 175 8.49 1.71 -18.83
C PRO A 175 7.69 1.79 -17.52
N GLN A 176 6.35 1.74 -17.60
CA GLN A 176 5.45 1.77 -16.45
C GLN A 176 5.71 0.62 -15.45
N ARG A 177 6.24 -0.52 -15.93
CA ARG A 177 6.62 -1.63 -15.05
C ARG A 177 7.76 -1.24 -14.10
N VAL A 178 8.73 -0.47 -14.58
CA VAL A 178 9.84 0.04 -13.76
C VAL A 178 9.32 1.06 -12.74
N THR A 179 8.45 1.98 -13.16
CA THR A 179 7.82 2.93 -12.24
C THR A 179 7.02 2.21 -11.15
N ALA A 180 6.26 1.17 -11.51
CA ALA A 180 5.52 0.36 -10.55
C ALA A 180 6.44 -0.38 -9.56
N TRP A 181 7.57 -0.88 -10.03
CA TRP A 181 8.58 -1.49 -9.16
C TRP A 181 9.09 -0.53 -8.09
N HIS A 182 9.41 0.72 -8.47
CA HIS A 182 9.78 1.75 -7.50
C HIS A 182 8.64 2.06 -6.52
N GLY A 183 7.38 2.03 -6.98
CA GLY A 183 6.21 2.18 -6.11
C GLY A 183 6.07 1.06 -5.08
N ILE A 184 6.38 -0.19 -5.46
CA ILE A 184 6.41 -1.33 -4.53
C ILE A 184 7.48 -1.12 -3.45
N GLN A 185 8.70 -0.71 -3.85
CA GLN A 185 9.76 -0.44 -2.89
C GLN A 185 9.41 0.72 -1.95
N MET A 186 8.81 1.78 -2.49
CA MET A 186 8.28 2.89 -1.70
C MET A 186 7.26 2.41 -0.68
N LEU A 187 6.26 1.61 -1.07
CA LEU A 187 5.26 1.10 -0.13
C LEU A 187 5.86 0.23 0.98
N ARG A 188 6.86 -0.59 0.66
CA ARG A 188 7.61 -1.37 1.66
C ARG A 188 8.28 -0.46 2.68
N ASP A 189 8.95 0.58 2.20
CA ASP A 189 9.58 1.57 3.05
C ASP A 189 8.55 2.32 3.91
N LEU A 190 7.48 2.84 3.31
CA LEU A 190 6.47 3.60 4.04
C LEU A 190 5.80 2.77 5.13
N ASN A 191 5.39 1.54 4.81
CA ASN A 191 4.70 0.68 5.77
C ASN A 191 5.61 0.30 6.95
N LEU A 192 6.87 0.01 6.71
CA LEU A 192 7.82 -0.42 7.74
C LEU A 192 8.44 0.75 8.51
N SER A 193 8.69 1.88 7.84
CA SER A 193 9.41 3.00 8.47
C SER A 193 8.49 4.09 9.03
N TYR A 194 7.27 4.21 8.53
CA TYR A 194 6.36 5.30 8.93
C TYR A 194 5.07 4.83 9.56
N PHE A 195 4.41 3.80 9.03
CA PHE A 195 3.13 3.33 9.56
C PHE A 195 3.30 2.38 10.75
N ASP A 196 4.11 1.35 10.62
CA ASP A 196 4.29 0.35 11.69
C ASP A 196 4.80 0.97 13.01
N PRO A 197 5.77 1.90 13.01
CA PRO A 197 6.21 2.58 14.23
C PRO A 197 5.15 3.43 14.92
N LEU A 198 4.05 3.76 14.27
CA LEU A 198 2.93 4.47 14.88
C LEU A 198 1.98 3.57 15.68
N LYS A 199 2.16 2.25 15.64
CA LYS A 199 1.30 1.29 16.37
C LYS A 199 1.06 1.68 17.84
N PRO A 200 2.07 2.03 18.65
CA PRO A 200 1.83 2.40 20.04
C PRO A 200 1.12 3.75 20.23
N THR A 201 1.01 4.55 19.17
CA THR A 201 0.37 5.88 19.20
C THR A 201 -1.14 5.77 19.02
N TYR A 202 -1.63 4.74 18.33
CA TYR A 202 -3.05 4.57 18.04
C TYR A 202 -3.82 4.05 19.25
N PRO A 203 -5.05 4.55 19.50
CA PRO A 203 -6.00 3.88 20.39
C PRO A 203 -6.26 2.45 19.91
N ALA A 204 -6.54 1.55 20.84
CA ALA A 204 -6.80 0.14 20.51
C ALA A 204 -7.96 -0.05 19.51
N ALA A 205 -8.94 0.86 19.51
CA ALA A 205 -10.08 0.83 18.59
C ALA A 205 -9.70 1.15 17.14
N ASP A 206 -8.56 1.80 16.90
CA ASP A 206 -8.08 2.20 15.58
C ASP A 206 -7.03 1.23 15.00
N LEU A 207 -6.66 0.20 15.77
CA LEU A 207 -5.78 -0.87 15.33
C LEU A 207 -6.56 -1.95 14.58
N GLY A 208 -5.85 -2.68 13.72
CA GLY A 208 -6.39 -3.81 12.98
C GLY A 208 -6.76 -5.01 13.87
N PRO A 209 -7.37 -6.04 13.29
CA PRO A 209 -7.83 -7.21 14.04
C PRO A 209 -6.70 -8.02 14.70
N LEU A 210 -5.46 -7.86 14.25
CA LEU A 210 -4.27 -8.43 14.89
C LEU A 210 -3.50 -7.39 15.75
N GLY A 211 -4.09 -6.24 16.00
CA GLY A 211 -3.50 -5.15 16.77
C GLY A 211 -2.39 -4.43 16.02
N ASP A 212 -2.39 -4.45 14.70
CA ASP A 212 -1.43 -3.77 13.85
C ASP A 212 -1.89 -2.37 13.46
N ALA A 213 -0.94 -1.48 13.17
CA ALA A 213 -1.24 -0.14 12.66
C ALA A 213 -1.83 -0.20 11.25
N PRO A 214 -2.68 0.79 10.85
CA PRO A 214 -3.14 0.92 9.47
C PRO A 214 -1.94 1.06 8.52
N LYS A 215 -2.05 0.49 7.33
CA LYS A 215 -0.98 0.46 6.32
C LYS A 215 -1.50 0.94 4.96
N ALA A 216 -0.61 1.50 4.16
CA ALA A 216 -0.94 1.94 2.81
C ALA A 216 -0.74 0.82 1.78
N ASN A 217 -1.54 0.88 0.71
CA ASN A 217 -1.36 0.10 -0.52
C ASN A 217 -1.47 1.03 -1.74
N CYS A 218 -1.42 0.48 -2.96
CA CYS A 218 -1.48 1.30 -4.18
C CYS A 218 -2.76 2.13 -4.26
N ALA A 219 -3.90 1.54 -3.88
CA ALA A 219 -5.19 2.22 -3.94
C ALA A 219 -5.30 3.41 -2.98
N THR A 220 -4.53 3.44 -1.89
CA THR A 220 -4.52 4.55 -0.92
C THR A 220 -4.26 5.90 -1.60
N CYS A 221 -3.33 5.94 -2.55
CA CYS A 221 -3.00 7.16 -3.30
C CYS A 221 -3.62 7.18 -4.70
N HIS A 222 -3.64 6.04 -5.42
CA HIS A 222 -4.08 5.98 -6.80
C HIS A 222 -5.61 6.03 -6.97
N GLN A 223 -6.37 5.35 -6.12
CA GLN A 223 -7.84 5.40 -6.10
C GLN A 223 -8.50 5.13 -7.47
N GLY A 224 -8.00 4.13 -8.20
CA GLY A 224 -8.55 3.72 -9.50
C GLY A 224 -8.02 4.48 -10.70
N VAL A 225 -6.98 5.33 -10.54
CA VAL A 225 -6.37 6.06 -11.64
C VAL A 225 -4.85 5.92 -11.65
N TYR A 226 -4.26 5.71 -12.83
CA TYR A 226 -2.83 5.43 -12.98
C TYR A 226 -1.92 6.60 -12.55
N LYS A 227 -2.42 7.81 -12.56
CA LYS A 227 -1.78 8.99 -11.96
C LYS A 227 -2.71 9.58 -10.91
N PRO A 228 -2.33 9.58 -9.63
CA PRO A 228 -3.12 10.23 -8.59
C PRO A 228 -3.50 11.66 -9.01
N LEU A 229 -4.73 12.08 -8.66
CA LEU A 229 -5.26 13.41 -9.02
C LEU A 229 -5.23 13.69 -10.53
N ALA A 230 -5.37 12.66 -11.38
CA ALA A 230 -5.22 12.78 -12.84
C ALA A 230 -3.88 13.43 -13.27
N GLY A 231 -2.84 13.33 -12.44
CA GLY A 231 -1.52 13.88 -12.68
C GLY A 231 -1.35 15.37 -12.32
N ALA A 232 -2.34 15.96 -11.67
CA ALA A 232 -2.20 17.34 -11.18
C ALA A 232 -1.15 17.42 -10.07
N SER A 233 -0.18 18.31 -10.22
CA SER A 233 0.84 18.55 -9.20
C SER A 233 0.41 19.65 -8.25
N MET A 234 0.03 19.27 -7.03
CA MET A 234 -0.17 20.22 -5.94
C MET A 234 1.15 20.64 -5.27
N LEU A 235 2.22 19.83 -5.43
CA LEU A 235 3.53 20.09 -4.83
C LEU A 235 4.15 21.41 -5.31
N LYS A 236 3.85 21.82 -6.54
CA LYS A 236 4.36 23.10 -7.09
C LYS A 236 3.91 24.32 -6.28
N ALA A 237 2.72 24.26 -5.69
CA ALA A 237 2.20 25.31 -4.80
C ALA A 237 2.67 25.17 -3.34
N HIS A 238 3.35 24.07 -3.01
CA HIS A 238 3.80 23.72 -1.65
C HIS A 238 5.23 23.18 -1.68
N PRO A 239 6.21 23.96 -2.16
CA PRO A 239 7.60 23.49 -2.36
C PRO A 239 8.28 23.07 -1.04
N GLU A 240 7.79 23.53 0.10
CA GLU A 240 8.26 23.12 1.42
C GLU A 240 8.09 21.61 1.68
N LEU A 241 7.13 20.96 1.02
CA LEU A 241 6.93 19.51 1.10
C LEU A 241 7.91 18.72 0.22
N ALA A 242 8.72 19.38 -0.60
CA ALA A 242 9.75 18.74 -1.42
C ALA A 242 11.11 18.60 -0.69
N ALA A 243 11.29 19.29 0.42
CA ALA A 243 12.50 19.19 1.23
C ALA A 243 12.60 17.84 1.91
N ALA A 244 13.83 17.36 2.17
CA ALA A 244 14.01 16.19 3.01
C ALA A 244 13.54 16.51 4.45
N PRO A 245 12.95 15.53 5.16
CA PRO A 245 12.54 15.76 6.55
C PRO A 245 13.75 16.08 7.41
N ALA A 246 13.59 17.01 8.36
CA ALA A 246 14.61 17.23 9.38
C ALA A 246 14.82 15.94 10.19
N LYS A 247 16.09 15.67 10.51
CA LYS A 247 16.49 14.49 11.31
C LYS A 247 16.03 14.62 12.75
#